data_0ca203aaf1948a283f82b2f8f589281a
#
_entry.id   0ca203aaf1948a283f82b2f8f589281a
#
_cell.length_a   1.000
_cell.length_b   1.000
_cell.length_c   1.000
_cell.angle_alpha   90.00
_cell.angle_beta   90.00
_cell.angle_gamma   90.00
#
_symmetry.space_group_name_H-M   'P 1'
#
loop_
_entity.id
_entity.type
_entity.pdbx_description
1 polymer ?
#
loop_
_entity_poly.entity_id
_entity_poly.type
_entity_poly.pdbx_seq_one_letter_code
_entity_poly.pdbx_strand_id
1 'polypeptide(L)'
;MMPLPFPSTVLPMRFPRLHSWLPVLCAALLAGCFGGSKPNARPDNALPVLAAKPRVGLALGGGAAKGFAHIGVIKMLEANGIHADVVSGTSAGSVVGALYASGMDAFQLQ
;
A
#
# COMPACT_ATOMS: atom_id res chain seq x y z
N MET A 1 -46.82 9.17 -46.77
CA MET A 1 -45.72 9.27 -45.78
C MET A 1 -45.94 8.15 -44.77
N MET A 2 -45.29 7.00 -45.03
CA MET A 2 -45.48 5.77 -44.23
C MET A 2 -44.39 5.72 -43.16
N PRO A 3 -44.71 5.46 -41.88
CA PRO A 3 -43.70 5.24 -40.86
C PRO A 3 -43.12 3.82 -41.00
N LEU A 4 -41.78 3.76 -41.04
CA LEU A 4 -41.05 2.50 -41.05
C LEU A 4 -41.12 1.83 -39.65
N PRO A 5 -41.36 0.52 -39.55
CA PRO A 5 -41.35 -0.18 -38.30
C PRO A 5 -39.91 -0.44 -37.83
N PHE A 6 -39.54 0.10 -36.69
CA PHE A 6 -38.29 -0.24 -35.97
C PHE A 6 -38.40 -1.66 -35.39
N PRO A 7 -37.45 -2.55 -35.63
CA PRO A 7 -37.44 -3.87 -35.00
C PRO A 7 -36.99 -3.71 -33.53
N SER A 8 -37.92 -3.87 -32.60
CA SER A 8 -37.68 -3.93 -31.15
C SER A 8 -37.23 -5.32 -30.69
N THR A 9 -36.16 -5.83 -31.29
CA THR A 9 -35.53 -7.07 -30.80
C THR A 9 -34.32 -6.72 -29.99
N VAL A 10 -34.54 -6.27 -28.72
CA VAL A 10 -33.50 -6.19 -27.72
C VAL A 10 -33.23 -7.63 -27.24
N LEU A 11 -32.18 -8.24 -27.74
CA LEU A 11 -31.68 -9.51 -27.24
C LEU A 11 -31.22 -9.28 -25.78
N PRO A 12 -31.74 -10.06 -24.80
CA PRO A 12 -31.23 -10.00 -23.43
C PRO A 12 -29.80 -10.54 -23.43
N MET A 13 -28.81 -9.66 -23.28
CA MET A 13 -27.44 -10.05 -22.97
C MET A 13 -27.44 -10.78 -21.62
N ARG A 14 -27.44 -12.09 -21.66
CA ARG A 14 -27.19 -12.95 -20.51
C ARG A 14 -25.70 -12.83 -20.15
N PHE A 15 -25.37 -11.88 -19.28
CA PHE A 15 -24.06 -11.91 -18.65
C PHE A 15 -23.93 -13.17 -17.80
N PRO A 16 -22.90 -14.00 -18.03
CA PRO A 16 -22.68 -15.17 -17.16
C PRO A 16 -22.51 -14.66 -15.72
N ARG A 17 -23.07 -15.40 -14.78
CA ARG A 17 -23.07 -15.09 -13.34
C ARG A 17 -21.63 -15.01 -12.81
N LEU A 18 -20.98 -13.88 -13.03
CA LEU A 18 -19.62 -13.58 -12.56
C LEU A 18 -19.56 -13.51 -11.02
N HIS A 19 -20.73 -13.42 -10.37
CA HIS A 19 -20.87 -13.27 -8.92
C HIS A 19 -20.53 -14.54 -8.12
N SER A 20 -20.44 -15.71 -8.78
CA SER A 20 -20.19 -16.97 -8.08
C SER A 20 -18.71 -17.14 -7.66
N TRP A 21 -17.79 -16.47 -8.34
CA TRP A 21 -16.34 -16.62 -8.10
C TRP A 21 -15.77 -15.52 -7.23
N LEU A 22 -16.50 -14.41 -7.09
CA LEU A 22 -16.07 -13.24 -6.29
C LEU A 22 -15.80 -13.60 -4.81
N PRO A 23 -16.68 -14.37 -4.12
CA PRO A 23 -16.43 -14.73 -2.71
C PRO A 23 -15.22 -15.67 -2.55
N VAL A 24 -14.98 -16.55 -3.53
CA VAL A 24 -13.82 -17.46 -3.50
C VAL A 24 -12.52 -16.67 -3.68
N LEU A 25 -12.50 -15.68 -4.56
CA LEU A 25 -11.35 -14.81 -4.79
C LEU A 25 -11.05 -13.95 -3.55
N CYS A 26 -12.08 -13.38 -2.92
CA CYS A 26 -11.95 -12.63 -1.67
C CYS A 26 -11.45 -13.50 -0.52
N ALA A 27 -11.94 -14.74 -0.39
CA ALA A 27 -11.50 -15.67 0.64
C ALA A 27 -10.03 -16.07 0.45
N ALA A 28 -9.59 -16.29 -0.79
CA ALA A 28 -8.20 -16.60 -1.11
C ALA A 28 -7.23 -15.45 -0.80
N LEU A 29 -7.65 -14.20 -1.04
CA LEU A 29 -6.87 -13.01 -0.73
C LEU A 29 -6.76 -12.76 0.78
N LEU A 30 -7.81 -13.09 1.55
CA LEU A 30 -7.81 -12.95 3.01
C LEU A 30 -6.97 -14.04 3.71
N ALA A 31 -6.90 -15.25 3.15
CA ALA A 31 -6.11 -16.35 3.71
C ALA A 31 -4.59 -16.07 3.67
N GLY A 32 -4.12 -15.25 2.72
CA GLY A 32 -2.71 -14.86 2.62
C GLY A 32 -2.21 -13.98 3.75
N CYS A 33 -3.10 -13.31 4.50
CA CYS A 33 -2.70 -12.40 5.58
C CYS A 33 -2.48 -13.10 6.94
N PHE A 34 -2.80 -14.40 7.08
CA PHE A 34 -2.67 -15.15 8.32
C PHE A 34 -1.36 -15.94 8.47
N GLY A 35 -0.43 -15.78 7.53
CA GLY A 35 0.93 -16.30 7.66
C GLY A 35 1.69 -15.52 8.74
N GLY A 36 1.41 -15.79 10.01
CA GLY A 36 2.13 -15.23 11.13
C GLY A 36 3.59 -15.66 11.07
N SER A 37 4.47 -14.78 10.62
CA SER A 37 5.92 -14.94 10.83
C SER A 37 6.13 -14.99 12.34
N LYS A 38 6.57 -16.14 12.85
CA LYS A 38 7.03 -16.21 14.24
C LYS A 38 8.12 -15.13 14.38
N PRO A 39 8.03 -14.25 15.39
CA PRO A 39 9.14 -13.35 15.65
C PRO A 39 10.36 -14.22 15.89
N ASN A 40 11.41 -14.05 15.07
CA ASN A 40 12.69 -14.69 15.31
C ASN A 40 13.13 -14.29 16.71
N ALA A 41 13.03 -15.22 17.66
CA ALA A 41 13.62 -15.03 18.96
C ALA A 41 15.11 -14.76 18.73
N ARG A 42 15.55 -13.58 19.12
CA ARG A 42 16.96 -13.21 19.07
C ARG A 42 17.70 -14.23 19.93
N PRO A 43 18.70 -14.94 19.44
CA PRO A 43 19.47 -15.82 20.29
C PRO A 43 20.07 -14.99 21.43
N ASP A 44 19.88 -15.45 22.69
CA ASP A 44 20.35 -14.77 23.91
C ASP A 44 21.87 -14.59 24.00
N ASN A 45 22.62 -15.12 23.02
CA ASN A 45 24.07 -14.98 22.88
C ASN A 45 24.48 -13.81 21.96
N ALA A 46 23.64 -12.79 21.79
CA ALA A 46 24.07 -11.59 21.10
C ALA A 46 25.23 -10.96 21.86
N LEU A 47 26.43 -11.02 21.28
CA LEU A 47 27.59 -10.25 21.73
C LEU A 47 27.13 -8.81 22.02
N PRO A 48 27.70 -8.14 23.07
CA PRO A 48 27.33 -6.76 23.37
C PRO A 48 27.44 -5.95 22.10
N VAL A 49 26.29 -5.50 21.59
CA VAL A 49 26.23 -4.61 20.43
C VAL A 49 26.89 -3.33 20.87
N LEU A 50 28.14 -3.12 20.44
CA LEU A 50 28.79 -1.82 20.50
C LEU A 50 27.75 -0.81 20.06
N ALA A 51 27.46 0.20 20.87
CA ALA A 51 26.35 1.14 20.71
C ALA A 51 26.22 1.60 19.25
N ALA A 52 25.42 0.86 18.48
CA ALA A 52 25.17 1.21 17.09
C ALA A 52 24.41 2.53 17.07
N LYS A 53 24.81 3.45 16.20
CA LYS A 53 24.08 4.70 15.97
C LYS A 53 22.60 4.38 15.84
N PRO A 54 21.70 5.04 16.58
CA PRO A 54 20.28 4.79 16.49
C PRO A 54 19.80 5.01 15.06
N ARG A 55 19.03 4.03 14.56
CA ARG A 55 18.46 4.06 13.20
C ARG A 55 16.99 4.51 13.28
N VAL A 56 16.62 5.40 12.40
CA VAL A 56 15.25 5.92 12.32
C VAL A 56 14.44 5.09 11.34
N GLY A 57 13.37 4.47 11.83
CA GLY A 57 12.39 3.77 10.99
C GLY A 57 11.17 4.64 10.74
N LEU A 58 10.71 4.73 9.49
CA LEU A 58 9.50 5.43 9.09
C LEU A 58 8.44 4.44 8.63
N ALA A 59 7.30 4.41 9.32
CA ALA A 59 6.16 3.57 8.95
C ALA A 59 5.01 4.42 8.41
N LEU A 60 4.66 4.23 7.14
CA LEU A 60 3.65 5.01 6.43
C LEU A 60 2.37 4.17 6.26
N GLY A 61 1.29 4.60 6.89
CA GLY A 61 0.00 3.94 6.84
C GLY A 61 -0.72 4.06 5.49
N GLY A 62 -1.75 3.24 5.29
CA GLY A 62 -2.64 3.36 4.16
C GLY A 62 -3.64 4.51 4.30
N GLY A 63 -4.46 4.71 3.26
CA GLY A 63 -5.60 5.64 3.31
C GLY A 63 -5.67 6.63 2.16
N ALA A 64 -5.57 6.17 0.94
CA ALA A 64 -5.82 6.94 -0.29
C ALA A 64 -5.34 8.40 -0.24
N ALA A 65 -6.26 9.37 -0.08
CA ALA A 65 -5.94 10.81 -0.02
C ALA A 65 -5.01 11.19 1.16
N LYS A 66 -4.90 10.38 2.20
CA LYS A 66 -3.97 10.60 3.31
C LYS A 66 -2.50 10.42 2.91
N GLY A 67 -2.23 9.86 1.72
CA GLY A 67 -0.87 9.77 1.17
C GLY A 67 -0.17 11.12 1.11
N PHE A 68 -0.89 12.18 0.79
CA PHE A 68 -0.34 13.55 0.80
C PHE A 68 0.11 14.02 2.19
N ALA A 69 -0.55 13.56 3.25
CA ALA A 69 -0.13 13.87 4.62
C ALA A 69 1.24 13.28 4.97
N HIS A 70 1.58 12.11 4.40
CA HIS A 70 2.90 11.50 4.57
C HIS A 70 4.01 12.38 4.02
N ILE A 71 3.79 13.01 2.86
CA ILE A 71 4.75 13.93 2.25
C ILE A 71 5.02 15.13 3.19
N GLY A 72 3.94 15.67 3.78
CA GLY A 72 4.06 16.76 4.76
C GLY A 72 4.87 16.36 6.01
N VAL A 73 4.68 15.13 6.50
CA VAL A 73 5.44 14.60 7.64
C VAL A 73 6.91 14.41 7.27
N ILE A 74 7.21 13.81 6.12
CA ILE A 74 8.58 13.64 5.63
C ILE A 74 9.27 15.00 5.53
N LYS A 75 8.59 15.99 4.97
CA LYS A 75 9.09 17.36 4.84
C LYS A 75 9.47 17.98 6.20
N MET A 76 8.63 17.76 7.21
CA MET A 76 8.92 18.25 8.57
C MET A 76 10.08 17.49 9.21
N LEU A 77 10.22 16.20 9.00
CA LEU A 77 11.33 15.41 9.50
C LEU A 77 12.65 15.89 8.88
N GLU A 78 12.71 16.02 7.56
CA GLU A 78 13.89 16.48 6.83
C GLU A 78 14.28 17.92 7.23
N ALA A 79 13.31 18.82 7.39
CA ALA A 79 13.55 20.18 7.85
C ALA A 79 14.19 20.24 9.25
N ASN A 80 14.00 19.18 10.06
CA ASN A 80 14.63 19.03 11.37
C ASN A 80 15.89 18.13 11.33
N GLY A 81 16.42 17.82 10.14
CA GLY A 81 17.62 17.01 9.99
C GLY A 81 17.41 15.51 10.28
N ILE A 82 16.15 15.06 10.31
CA ILE A 82 15.80 13.67 10.59
C ILE A 82 15.53 12.97 9.26
N HIS A 83 16.37 12.02 8.89
CA HIS A 83 16.23 11.16 7.72
C HIS A 83 15.94 9.73 8.15
N ALA A 84 15.07 9.04 7.43
CA ALA A 84 14.75 7.65 7.73
C ALA A 84 15.81 6.73 7.12
N ASP A 85 16.35 5.81 7.96
CA ASP A 85 17.25 4.75 7.51
C ASP A 85 16.47 3.53 6.95
N VAL A 86 15.22 3.36 7.39
CA VAL A 86 14.34 2.27 6.97
C VAL A 86 12.93 2.81 6.78
N VAL A 87 12.30 2.44 5.67
CA VAL A 87 10.93 2.86 5.37
C VAL A 87 10.05 1.63 5.15
N SER A 88 8.87 1.64 5.75
CA SER A 88 7.82 0.67 5.47
C SER A 88 6.51 1.39 5.16
N GLY A 89 5.67 0.80 4.32
CA GLY A 89 4.43 1.45 3.91
C GLY A 89 3.33 0.47 3.50
N THR A 90 2.09 0.90 3.62
CA THR A 90 0.90 0.15 3.20
C THR A 90 0.05 1.01 2.28
N SER A 91 -0.45 0.46 1.15
CA SER A 91 -1.30 1.17 0.17
C SER A 91 -0.66 2.50 -0.26
N ALA A 92 -1.33 3.65 -0.08
CA ALA A 92 -0.78 4.97 -0.42
C ALA A 92 0.57 5.24 0.25
N GLY A 93 0.76 4.78 1.49
CA GLY A 93 2.04 4.88 2.20
C GLY A 93 3.15 4.04 1.56
N SER A 94 2.82 2.93 0.88
CA SER A 94 3.84 2.15 0.15
C SER A 94 4.33 2.88 -1.09
N VAL A 95 3.47 3.62 -1.78
CA VAL A 95 3.86 4.43 -2.95
C VAL A 95 4.79 5.56 -2.51
N VAL A 96 4.36 6.35 -1.52
CA VAL A 96 5.18 7.45 -0.99
C VAL A 96 6.50 6.93 -0.42
N GLY A 97 6.45 5.82 0.33
CA GLY A 97 7.64 5.20 0.91
C GLY A 97 8.62 4.67 -0.11
N ALA A 98 8.14 4.07 -1.20
CA ALA A 98 8.99 3.59 -2.29
C ALA A 98 9.69 4.75 -3.01
N LEU A 99 8.98 5.83 -3.31
CA LEU A 99 9.55 7.02 -3.93
C LEU A 99 10.59 7.69 -3.01
N TYR A 100 10.27 7.82 -1.72
CA TYR A 100 11.21 8.34 -0.73
C TYR A 100 12.45 7.46 -0.58
N ALA A 101 12.28 6.15 -0.51
CA ALA A 101 13.40 5.21 -0.44
C ALA A 101 14.25 5.17 -1.72
N SER A 102 13.71 5.60 -2.87
CA SER A 102 14.47 5.74 -4.11
C SER A 102 15.37 6.98 -4.14
N GLY A 103 15.31 7.82 -3.10
CA GLY A 103 16.13 9.02 -2.97
C GLY A 103 15.44 10.33 -3.33
N MET A 104 14.13 10.31 -3.57
CA MET A 104 13.36 11.55 -3.75
C MET A 104 13.21 12.25 -2.40
N ASP A 105 13.50 13.56 -2.38
CA ASP A 105 13.22 14.39 -1.22
C ASP A 105 11.73 14.78 -1.11
N ALA A 106 11.35 15.37 0.02
CA ALA A 106 9.96 15.75 0.27
C ALA A 106 9.40 16.79 -0.71
N PHE A 107 10.22 17.57 -1.37
CA PHE A 107 9.78 18.54 -2.37
C PHE A 107 9.54 17.87 -3.74
N GLN A 108 10.32 16.86 -4.06
CA GLN A 108 10.16 16.08 -5.29
C GLN A 108 8.94 15.15 -5.22
N LEU A 109 8.48 14.81 -4.01
CA LEU A 109 7.29 14.00 -3.77
C LEU A 109 5.97 14.77 -3.93
N GLN A 110 5.98 16.08 -4.03
CA GLN A 110 4.80 16.93 -4.24
C GLN A 110 4.36 16.95 -5.70
#